data_debf08d62df6b428aa90dc5473d72587
#
_entry.id   debf08d62df6b428aa90dc5473d72587
#
_cell.length_a   1.000
_cell.length_b   1.000
_cell.length_c   1.000
_cell.angle_alpha   90.00
_cell.angle_beta   90.00
_cell.angle_gamma   90.00
#
_symmetry.space_group_name_H-M   'P 1'
#
loop_
_entity.id
_entity.type
_entity.pdbx_description
1 polymer ?
#
loop_
_entity_poly.entity_id
_entity_poly.type
_entity_poly.pdbx_seq_one_letter_code
_entity_poly.pdbx_strand_id
1 'polypeptide(L)'
;MKAVVIGGGFGGLASAALLAKKGFEVELVEKNASLGGRARTYSKGGFTFDMGPSWYLMPEVFDRLFKILGFNREDFYRLKKLDPSFEIVADGKRTAIHPDPHKNRETMNSLENNGFTSFENYLDECSLLYGKTMSSLLYRNFDGLRSMVSPPVLKSALGMKILTNMGRFNRGYFKSAEMQYIAGFSAVFLGGDPSSIPAVYSMVNHSIFRNGVFYPEGGFGAVVDALVKAGSELGVTYFTGEEVFNVDVTDNRVTSVSGRTSGHKGDVFLFNADYHHVEQDLLKPEYRNYSARYWNTRDISPSAILAYIGLSGKLNLQHHTIVIDGGWDAHFSSIRNRSETIPENFAFYVSLRSRSDPAVAPEGCENMFLLIPVSANFRDTEENRNKFLSSALDRLGRITGTDLQERILYMKSYCRNDFESDYNAFLGSAFGLSQTLGQTAGMRPSMRNRNLKNLFYVGQYTHPGIGVPMTLIAAEIVSSLISEVNHFPELPLEDSHLADRS
;
A
#
# COMPACT_ATOMS: atom_id res chain seq x y z
N MET A 1 -17.34 13.52 23.01
CA MET A 1 -17.90 12.56 22.03
C MET A 1 -16.99 11.36 21.95
N LYS A 2 -17.58 10.18 21.75
CA LYS A 2 -16.86 8.92 21.66
C LYS A 2 -16.83 8.42 20.22
N ALA A 3 -15.64 8.10 19.72
CA ALA A 3 -15.44 7.48 18.42
C ALA A 3 -14.98 6.01 18.58
N VAL A 4 -15.62 5.12 17.84
CA VAL A 4 -15.23 3.71 17.75
C VAL A 4 -14.63 3.46 16.36
N VAL A 5 -13.36 3.04 16.33
CA VAL A 5 -12.61 2.74 15.11
C VAL A 5 -12.51 1.22 14.98
N ILE A 6 -12.95 0.66 13.86
CA ILE A 6 -12.97 -0.78 13.60
C ILE A 6 -11.92 -1.14 12.55
N GLY A 7 -10.90 -1.89 12.97
CA GLY A 7 -9.76 -2.31 12.16
C GLY A 7 -8.48 -1.53 12.46
N GLY A 8 -7.48 -2.22 13.01
CA GLY A 8 -6.19 -1.70 13.49
C GLY A 8 -5.08 -1.65 12.43
N GLY A 9 -5.41 -1.47 11.14
CA GLY A 9 -4.43 -1.17 10.10
C GLY A 9 -4.00 0.30 10.11
N PHE A 10 -3.09 0.71 9.21
CA PHE A 10 -2.57 2.08 9.16
C PHE A 10 -3.65 3.17 9.15
N GLY A 11 -4.71 2.99 8.38
CA GLY A 11 -5.81 3.96 8.31
C GLY A 11 -6.55 4.10 9.63
N GLY A 12 -6.83 2.97 10.31
CA GLY A 12 -7.48 2.97 11.61
C GLY A 12 -6.62 3.57 12.71
N LEU A 13 -5.34 3.15 12.78
CA LEU A 13 -4.37 3.65 13.77
C LEU A 13 -4.17 5.17 13.63
N ALA A 14 -3.92 5.64 12.41
CA ALA A 14 -3.74 7.07 12.15
C ALA A 14 -5.01 7.88 12.44
N SER A 15 -6.18 7.38 12.02
CA SER A 15 -7.47 8.06 12.29
C SER A 15 -7.79 8.08 13.77
N ALA A 16 -7.53 6.99 14.51
CA ALA A 16 -7.73 6.94 15.95
C ALA A 16 -6.88 7.99 16.68
N ALA A 17 -5.59 8.07 16.35
CA ALA A 17 -4.69 9.07 16.92
C ALA A 17 -5.13 10.51 16.56
N LEU A 18 -5.54 10.76 15.30
CA LEU A 18 -6.03 12.07 14.85
C LEU A 18 -7.33 12.49 15.56
N LEU A 19 -8.27 11.56 15.73
CA LEU A 19 -9.52 11.84 16.46
C LEU A 19 -9.27 12.09 17.94
N ALA A 20 -8.39 11.31 18.58
CA ALA A 20 -7.98 11.54 19.97
C ALA A 20 -7.30 12.90 20.13
N LYS A 21 -6.41 13.29 19.21
CA LYS A 21 -5.78 14.63 19.18
C LYS A 21 -6.81 15.76 19.08
N LYS A 22 -7.95 15.51 18.41
CA LYS A 22 -9.07 16.45 18.29
C LYS A 22 -10.01 16.44 19.51
N GLY A 23 -9.76 15.63 20.53
CA GLY A 23 -10.51 15.58 21.78
C GLY A 23 -11.65 14.58 21.83
N PHE A 24 -11.70 13.61 20.89
CA PHE A 24 -12.59 12.48 21.02
C PHE A 24 -12.06 11.48 22.04
N GLU A 25 -12.94 10.83 22.81
CA GLU A 25 -12.67 9.57 23.46
C GLU A 25 -12.65 8.49 22.37
N VAL A 26 -11.55 7.73 22.24
CA VAL A 26 -11.37 6.81 21.11
C VAL A 26 -11.13 5.38 21.58
N GLU A 27 -11.96 4.46 21.08
CA GLU A 27 -11.73 3.02 21.15
C GLU A 27 -11.40 2.50 19.76
N LEU A 28 -10.34 1.68 19.66
CA LEU A 28 -10.00 0.96 18.43
C LEU A 28 -10.14 -0.54 18.66
N VAL A 29 -10.94 -1.19 17.81
CA VAL A 29 -11.25 -2.62 17.88
C VAL A 29 -10.63 -3.33 16.67
N GLU A 30 -9.82 -4.38 16.93
CA GLU A 30 -9.12 -5.18 15.91
C GLU A 30 -9.44 -6.67 16.06
N LYS A 31 -9.81 -7.30 14.97
CA LYS A 31 -10.12 -8.72 14.86
C LYS A 31 -8.94 -9.61 15.25
N ASN A 32 -7.75 -9.28 14.77
CA ASN A 32 -6.53 -10.06 14.99
C ASN A 32 -5.92 -9.76 16.37
N ALA A 33 -5.11 -10.69 16.87
CA ALA A 33 -4.41 -10.53 18.15
C ALA A 33 -3.34 -9.42 18.12
N SER A 34 -2.94 -8.94 16.93
CA SER A 34 -1.95 -7.89 16.75
C SER A 34 -2.49 -6.77 15.84
N LEU A 35 -2.09 -5.54 16.15
CA LEU A 35 -2.36 -4.36 15.33
C LEU A 35 -1.46 -4.33 14.08
N GLY A 36 -1.74 -3.44 13.13
CA GLY A 36 -0.97 -3.22 11.91
C GLY A 36 -1.66 -3.71 10.64
N GLY A 37 -2.70 -4.54 10.73
CA GLY A 37 -3.41 -5.08 9.56
C GLY A 37 -2.44 -5.80 8.62
N ARG A 38 -2.40 -5.39 7.33
CA ARG A 38 -1.47 -5.96 6.32
C ARG A 38 0.01 -5.67 6.60
N ALA A 39 0.34 -4.74 7.51
CA ALA A 39 1.70 -4.42 7.93
C ALA A 39 2.09 -5.09 9.25
N ARG A 40 1.35 -6.11 9.69
CA ARG A 40 1.72 -6.92 10.85
C ARG A 40 3.10 -7.55 10.65
N THR A 41 3.76 -7.85 11.75
CA THR A 41 4.98 -8.66 11.75
C THR A 41 4.65 -10.12 12.08
N TYR A 42 5.50 -11.01 11.60
CA TYR A 42 5.45 -12.43 11.90
C TYR A 42 6.85 -12.91 12.30
N SER A 43 6.98 -13.54 13.47
CA SER A 43 8.27 -14.01 13.97
C SER A 43 8.24 -15.52 14.18
N LYS A 44 9.27 -16.21 13.70
CA LYS A 44 9.45 -17.66 13.89
C LYS A 44 10.92 -18.05 13.73
N GLY A 45 11.41 -18.90 14.64
CA GLY A 45 12.77 -19.45 14.55
C GLY A 45 13.89 -18.39 14.56
N GLY A 46 13.70 -17.26 15.23
CA GLY A 46 14.66 -16.15 15.28
C GLY A 46 14.56 -15.21 14.08
N PHE A 47 13.66 -15.47 13.11
CA PHE A 47 13.38 -14.58 11.99
C PHE A 47 12.16 -13.71 12.28
N THR A 48 12.21 -12.43 11.87
CA THR A 48 11.08 -11.50 11.95
C THR A 48 10.79 -10.93 10.59
N PHE A 49 9.57 -11.14 10.07
CA PHE A 49 9.11 -10.73 8.73
C PHE A 49 8.07 -9.64 8.84
N ASP A 50 8.14 -8.62 7.96
CA ASP A 50 6.98 -7.79 7.64
C ASP A 50 6.04 -8.56 6.71
N MET A 51 4.75 -8.59 7.03
CA MET A 51 3.81 -9.45 6.28
C MET A 51 3.32 -8.84 4.97
N GLY A 52 3.65 -7.59 4.66
CA GLY A 52 3.15 -6.95 3.44
C GLY A 52 4.03 -5.81 2.92
N PRO A 53 3.85 -4.55 3.34
CA PRO A 53 4.60 -3.45 2.79
C PRO A 53 6.10 -3.60 3.10
N SER A 54 6.92 -3.30 2.08
CA SER A 54 8.39 -3.40 2.19
C SER A 54 9.10 -2.14 1.67
N TRP A 55 8.42 -1.34 0.83
CA TRP A 55 8.94 -0.08 0.30
C TRP A 55 8.43 1.10 1.12
N TYR A 56 9.32 1.77 1.84
CA TYR A 56 8.98 3.01 2.53
C TYR A 56 9.26 4.19 1.60
N LEU A 57 8.18 4.79 1.12
CA LEU A 57 8.19 5.92 0.19
C LEU A 57 7.49 7.12 0.82
N MET A 58 7.75 8.33 0.32
CA MET A 58 7.08 9.57 0.74
C MET A 58 7.20 9.83 2.26
N PRO A 59 8.42 9.87 2.83
CA PRO A 59 8.63 10.10 4.27
C PRO A 59 7.96 11.38 4.78
N GLU A 60 7.82 12.39 3.94
CA GLU A 60 7.15 13.66 4.25
C GLU A 60 5.67 13.50 4.64
N VAL A 61 4.99 12.45 4.17
CA VAL A 61 3.60 12.17 4.56
C VAL A 61 3.54 11.67 6.01
N PHE A 62 4.51 10.83 6.40
CA PHE A 62 4.62 10.35 7.77
C PHE A 62 5.05 11.49 8.71
N ASP A 63 6.06 12.27 8.32
CA ASP A 63 6.54 13.41 9.10
C ASP A 63 5.41 14.41 9.35
N ARG A 64 4.60 14.69 8.32
CA ARG A 64 3.40 15.54 8.43
C ARG A 64 2.40 14.98 9.44
N LEU A 65 2.06 13.69 9.37
CA LEU A 65 1.13 13.06 10.30
C LEU A 65 1.61 13.19 11.75
N PHE A 66 2.87 12.81 12.03
CA PHE A 66 3.44 12.93 13.37
C PHE A 66 3.46 14.37 13.87
N LYS A 67 3.78 15.34 13.00
CA LYS A 67 3.71 16.78 13.34
C LYS A 67 2.30 17.21 13.72
N ILE A 68 1.26 16.79 12.98
CA ILE A 68 -0.15 17.07 13.32
C ILE A 68 -0.51 16.48 14.69
N LEU A 69 -0.02 15.28 14.99
CA LEU A 69 -0.23 14.65 16.30
C LEU A 69 0.53 15.35 17.44
N GLY A 70 1.49 16.22 17.14
CA GLY A 70 2.33 16.95 18.10
C GLY A 70 3.63 16.22 18.44
N PHE A 71 4.10 15.35 17.57
CA PHE A 71 5.31 14.54 17.75
C PHE A 71 6.29 14.73 16.58
N ASN A 72 7.55 14.31 16.76
CA ASN A 72 8.49 14.09 15.69
C ASN A 72 8.58 12.60 15.39
N ARG A 73 8.45 12.19 14.12
CA ARG A 73 8.58 10.79 13.71
C ARG A 73 9.91 10.18 14.17
N GLU A 74 10.99 10.96 14.16
CA GLU A 74 12.34 10.48 14.52
C GLU A 74 12.49 10.07 15.99
N ASP A 75 11.57 10.52 16.87
CA ASP A 75 11.52 10.10 18.27
C ASP A 75 10.99 8.66 18.42
N PHE A 76 10.40 8.10 17.36
CA PHE A 76 9.80 6.76 17.35
C PHE A 76 10.60 5.75 16.53
N TYR A 77 11.05 6.12 15.33
CA TYR A 77 11.87 5.26 14.47
C TYR A 77 12.72 6.07 13.51
N ARG A 78 13.84 5.48 13.07
CA ARG A 78 14.77 6.08 12.13
C ARG A 78 14.58 5.51 10.73
N LEU A 79 14.94 6.30 9.71
CA LEU A 79 14.94 5.88 8.32
C LEU A 79 16.35 5.73 7.81
N LYS A 80 16.62 4.60 7.18
CA LYS A 80 17.83 4.34 6.42
C LYS A 80 17.53 4.45 4.93
N LYS A 81 18.16 5.39 4.23
CA LYS A 81 18.06 5.47 2.76
C LYS A 81 18.85 4.32 2.15
N LEU A 82 18.23 3.56 1.25
CA LEU A 82 18.86 2.41 0.62
C LEU A 82 19.74 2.84 -0.57
N ASP A 83 20.96 2.29 -0.66
CA ASP A 83 21.87 2.47 -1.80
C ASP A 83 22.56 1.12 -2.11
N PRO A 84 22.27 0.46 -3.23
CA PRO A 84 21.22 0.79 -4.21
C PRO A 84 19.81 0.79 -3.62
N SER A 85 18.93 1.62 -4.20
CA SER A 85 17.51 1.64 -3.82
C SER A 85 16.84 0.29 -4.10
N PHE A 86 17.15 -0.30 -5.25
CA PHE A 86 16.70 -1.63 -5.66
C PHE A 86 17.54 -2.14 -6.85
N GLU A 87 17.34 -3.39 -7.22
CA GLU A 87 17.84 -3.93 -8.49
C GLU A 87 16.71 -4.59 -9.29
N ILE A 88 16.87 -4.57 -10.60
CA ILE A 88 16.05 -5.36 -11.53
C ILE A 88 16.95 -6.41 -12.16
N VAL A 89 16.48 -7.66 -12.18
CA VAL A 89 17.07 -8.76 -12.90
C VAL A 89 16.16 -9.08 -14.08
N ALA A 90 16.64 -8.82 -15.30
CA ALA A 90 15.88 -9.08 -16.52
C ALA A 90 16.74 -9.89 -17.46
N ASP A 91 16.26 -11.07 -17.89
CA ASP A 91 16.94 -11.98 -18.81
C ASP A 91 18.42 -12.25 -18.40
N GLY A 92 18.63 -12.45 -17.09
CA GLY A 92 19.94 -12.72 -16.49
C GLY A 92 20.82 -11.48 -16.27
N LYS A 93 20.44 -10.31 -16.79
CA LYS A 93 21.17 -9.04 -16.57
C LYS A 93 20.69 -8.36 -15.30
N ARG A 94 21.63 -8.01 -14.42
CA ARG A 94 21.35 -7.29 -13.17
C ARG A 94 21.58 -5.79 -13.36
N THR A 95 20.60 -5.01 -13.02
CA THR A 95 20.61 -3.54 -13.12
C THR A 95 20.29 -2.94 -11.76
N ALA A 96 21.32 -2.42 -11.08
CA ALA A 96 21.15 -1.71 -9.83
C ALA A 96 20.71 -0.24 -10.09
N ILE A 97 19.76 0.23 -9.30
CA ILE A 97 19.25 1.60 -9.36
C ILE A 97 19.62 2.32 -8.05
N HIS A 98 20.36 3.40 -8.19
CA HIS A 98 20.86 4.19 -7.08
C HIS A 98 19.98 5.42 -6.81
N PRO A 99 19.91 5.89 -5.55
CA PRO A 99 19.19 7.12 -5.20
C PRO A 99 19.88 8.39 -5.73
N ASP A 100 21.18 8.32 -6.03
CA ASP A 100 21.91 9.36 -6.75
C ASP A 100 21.74 9.12 -8.27
N PRO A 101 21.04 10.03 -9.00
CA PRO A 101 20.82 9.86 -10.44
C PRO A 101 22.10 9.75 -11.24
N HIS A 102 23.19 10.41 -10.83
CA HIS A 102 24.44 10.39 -11.56
C HIS A 102 25.12 9.02 -11.56
N LYS A 103 24.93 8.22 -10.51
CA LYS A 103 25.39 6.83 -10.45
C LYS A 103 24.67 5.93 -11.48
N ASN A 104 23.49 6.32 -11.95
CA ASN A 104 22.71 5.56 -12.93
C ASN A 104 23.06 5.91 -14.38
N ARG A 105 23.90 6.93 -14.63
CA ARG A 105 24.19 7.47 -15.98
C ARG A 105 24.72 6.40 -16.94
N GLU A 106 25.76 5.69 -16.54
CA GLU A 106 26.38 4.68 -17.38
C GLU A 106 25.40 3.53 -17.66
N THR A 107 24.71 3.10 -16.61
CA THR A 107 23.67 2.05 -16.69
C THR A 107 22.58 2.43 -17.69
N MET A 108 21.95 3.61 -17.53
CA MET A 108 20.88 4.04 -18.44
C MET A 108 21.34 4.20 -19.89
N ASN A 109 22.55 4.73 -20.11
CA ASN A 109 23.14 4.86 -21.45
C ASN A 109 23.53 3.51 -22.07
N SER A 110 23.78 2.47 -21.25
CA SER A 110 24.02 1.11 -21.74
C SER A 110 22.73 0.39 -22.18
N LEU A 111 21.59 0.79 -21.64
CA LEU A 111 20.27 0.22 -21.94
C LEU A 111 19.65 0.84 -23.20
N GLU A 112 19.92 2.13 -23.42
CA GLU A 112 19.36 2.88 -24.56
C GLU A 112 20.29 4.05 -24.93
N ASN A 113 20.40 4.37 -26.20
CA ASN A 113 21.16 5.54 -26.65
C ASN A 113 20.55 6.83 -26.07
N ASN A 114 21.35 7.67 -25.43
CA ASN A 114 20.92 8.83 -24.64
C ASN A 114 19.94 8.47 -23.49
N GLY A 115 20.00 7.23 -22.99
CA GLY A 115 19.07 6.71 -21.97
C GLY A 115 19.02 7.55 -20.71
N PHE A 116 20.18 8.06 -20.24
CA PHE A 116 20.20 8.93 -19.06
C PHE A 116 19.47 10.26 -19.29
N THR A 117 19.66 10.91 -20.42
CA THR A 117 18.96 12.17 -20.75
C THR A 117 17.45 11.95 -20.87
N SER A 118 17.03 10.85 -21.51
CA SER A 118 15.62 10.46 -21.58
C SER A 118 15.02 10.20 -20.19
N PHE A 119 15.81 9.58 -19.31
CA PHE A 119 15.40 9.27 -17.94
C PHE A 119 15.23 10.53 -17.10
N GLU A 120 16.19 11.49 -17.19
CA GLU A 120 16.09 12.77 -16.51
C GLU A 120 14.86 13.56 -16.94
N ASN A 121 14.62 13.69 -18.26
CA ASN A 121 13.42 14.35 -18.78
C ASN A 121 12.11 13.68 -18.33
N TYR A 122 12.11 12.34 -18.24
CA TYR A 122 10.99 11.58 -17.70
C TYR A 122 10.76 11.89 -16.22
N LEU A 123 11.83 11.92 -15.41
CA LEU A 123 11.73 12.20 -13.99
C LEU A 123 11.31 13.64 -13.69
N ASP A 124 11.70 14.61 -14.52
CA ASP A 124 11.25 15.99 -14.39
C ASP A 124 9.72 16.09 -14.58
N GLU A 125 9.16 15.38 -15.57
CA GLU A 125 7.71 15.31 -15.74
C GLU A 125 7.03 14.59 -14.56
N CYS A 126 7.62 13.49 -14.05
CA CYS A 126 7.12 12.81 -12.85
C CYS A 126 7.11 13.75 -11.63
N SER A 127 8.13 14.61 -11.51
CA SER A 127 8.23 15.61 -10.44
C SER A 127 7.14 16.67 -10.54
N LEU A 128 6.85 17.15 -11.75
CA LEU A 128 5.73 18.08 -11.99
C LEU A 128 4.38 17.45 -11.64
N LEU A 129 4.16 16.18 -12.02
CA LEU A 129 2.95 15.43 -11.67
C LEU A 129 2.84 15.25 -10.16
N TYR A 130 3.95 14.92 -9.48
CA TYR A 130 4.01 14.78 -8.04
C TYR A 130 3.62 16.07 -7.33
N GLY A 131 4.28 17.18 -7.63
CA GLY A 131 4.02 18.48 -7.03
C GLY A 131 2.56 18.93 -7.20
N LYS A 132 2.03 18.81 -8.42
CA LYS A 132 0.61 19.14 -8.70
C LYS A 132 -0.36 18.26 -7.93
N THR A 133 -0.10 16.97 -7.86
CA THR A 133 -0.99 16.01 -7.20
C THR A 133 -0.96 16.19 -5.67
N MET A 134 0.21 16.36 -5.08
CA MET A 134 0.38 16.60 -3.65
C MET A 134 -0.29 17.90 -3.20
N SER A 135 -0.08 19.00 -3.94
CA SER A 135 -0.58 20.32 -3.53
C SER A 135 -2.08 20.53 -3.76
N SER A 136 -2.71 19.78 -4.66
CA SER A 136 -4.06 20.13 -5.12
C SER A 136 -5.09 19.01 -5.08
N LEU A 137 -4.69 17.74 -5.06
CA LEU A 137 -5.64 16.63 -5.20
C LEU A 137 -5.61 15.64 -4.04
N LEU A 138 -4.43 15.22 -3.56
CA LEU A 138 -4.33 14.08 -2.64
C LEU A 138 -5.04 14.32 -1.30
N TYR A 139 -4.92 15.51 -0.74
CA TYR A 139 -5.52 15.88 0.55
C TYR A 139 -6.95 16.40 0.45
N ARG A 140 -7.56 16.37 -0.76
CA ARG A 140 -8.96 16.78 -0.91
C ARG A 140 -9.93 15.66 -0.60
N ASN A 141 -11.02 16.03 0.07
CA ASN A 141 -12.17 15.14 0.14
C ASN A 141 -12.91 15.16 -1.21
N PHE A 142 -13.01 13.97 -1.84
CA PHE A 142 -13.83 13.77 -3.03
C PHE A 142 -15.08 12.99 -2.66
N ASP A 143 -16.19 13.69 -2.43
CA ASP A 143 -17.49 13.07 -2.19
C ASP A 143 -18.29 12.98 -3.49
N GLY A 144 -17.99 11.94 -4.28
CA GLY A 144 -18.65 11.64 -5.55
C GLY A 144 -18.19 12.48 -6.74
N LEU A 145 -18.82 12.25 -7.90
CA LEU A 145 -18.45 12.85 -9.18
C LEU A 145 -18.57 14.38 -9.22
N ARG A 146 -19.50 14.96 -8.46
CA ARG A 146 -19.71 16.41 -8.44
C ARG A 146 -18.49 17.18 -7.92
N SER A 147 -17.77 16.62 -6.98
CA SER A 147 -16.55 17.23 -6.43
C SER A 147 -15.41 17.28 -7.44
N MET A 148 -15.42 16.42 -8.48
CA MET A 148 -14.41 16.37 -9.52
C MET A 148 -14.56 17.46 -10.57
N VAL A 149 -15.75 18.03 -10.75
CA VAL A 149 -16.03 19.08 -11.75
C VAL A 149 -15.91 20.50 -11.20
N SER A 150 -15.37 20.65 -9.99
CA SER A 150 -15.11 21.99 -9.44
C SER A 150 -13.99 22.70 -10.21
N PRO A 151 -14.08 24.05 -10.44
CA PRO A 151 -13.09 24.78 -11.22
C PRO A 151 -11.63 24.58 -10.75
N PRO A 152 -11.31 24.53 -9.44
CA PRO A 152 -9.95 24.27 -8.97
C PRO A 152 -9.45 22.88 -9.35
N VAL A 153 -10.30 21.85 -9.31
CA VAL A 153 -9.93 20.48 -9.68
C VAL A 153 -9.69 20.37 -11.18
N LEU A 154 -10.57 20.97 -12.01
CA LEU A 154 -10.42 21.00 -13.46
C LEU A 154 -9.13 21.72 -13.87
N LYS A 155 -8.83 22.87 -13.25
CA LYS A 155 -7.56 23.59 -13.47
C LYS A 155 -6.34 22.74 -13.11
N SER A 156 -6.39 22.04 -11.97
CA SER A 156 -5.31 21.16 -11.54
C SER A 156 -5.15 19.94 -12.44
N ALA A 157 -6.25 19.40 -12.98
CA ALA A 157 -6.25 18.26 -13.88
C ALA A 157 -5.67 18.57 -15.28
N LEU A 158 -5.63 19.86 -15.65
CA LEU A 158 -5.00 20.29 -16.92
C LEU A 158 -3.50 19.93 -16.93
N GLY A 159 -3.09 19.16 -17.93
CA GLY A 159 -1.70 18.70 -18.09
C GLY A 159 -1.31 17.50 -17.22
N MET A 160 -2.22 16.92 -16.42
CA MET A 160 -1.91 15.74 -15.57
C MET A 160 -1.91 14.40 -16.33
N LYS A 161 -2.10 14.42 -17.65
CA LYS A 161 -2.07 13.21 -18.49
C LYS A 161 -2.99 12.08 -18.00
N ILE A 162 -4.12 12.44 -17.39
CA ILE A 162 -5.08 11.49 -16.77
C ILE A 162 -5.66 10.54 -17.82
N LEU A 163 -5.85 10.99 -19.05
CA LEU A 163 -6.48 10.23 -20.13
C LEU A 163 -5.52 9.30 -20.89
N THR A 164 -4.24 9.31 -20.58
CA THR A 164 -3.27 8.35 -21.12
C THR A 164 -2.84 7.37 -20.04
N ASN A 165 -2.46 6.15 -20.42
CA ASN A 165 -1.92 5.18 -19.45
C ASN A 165 -0.40 5.33 -19.31
N MET A 166 0.12 4.78 -18.20
CA MET A 166 1.54 4.82 -17.85
C MET A 166 2.42 4.19 -18.94
N GLY A 167 2.00 3.08 -19.55
CA GLY A 167 2.77 2.41 -20.59
C GLY A 167 2.93 3.27 -21.85
N ARG A 168 1.87 3.97 -22.29
CA ARG A 168 1.97 4.91 -23.42
C ARG A 168 2.85 6.11 -23.05
N PHE A 169 2.74 6.59 -21.84
CA PHE A 169 3.56 7.68 -21.33
C PHE A 169 5.04 7.28 -21.32
N ASN A 170 5.39 6.11 -20.78
CA ASN A 170 6.75 5.60 -20.73
C ASN A 170 7.35 5.40 -22.13
N ARG A 171 6.58 4.85 -23.08
CA ARG A 171 7.02 4.73 -24.50
C ARG A 171 7.30 6.06 -25.20
N GLY A 172 6.78 7.17 -24.68
CA GLY A 172 7.13 8.50 -25.16
C GLY A 172 8.56 8.93 -24.84
N TYR A 173 9.18 8.31 -23.83
CA TYR A 173 10.55 8.60 -23.39
C TYR A 173 11.53 7.46 -23.74
N PHE A 174 11.09 6.20 -23.66
CA PHE A 174 11.94 5.02 -23.74
C PHE A 174 11.54 4.07 -24.86
N LYS A 175 12.55 3.56 -25.58
CA LYS A 175 12.38 2.59 -26.67
C LYS A 175 12.75 1.18 -26.22
N SER A 176 13.81 1.03 -25.41
CA SER A 176 14.22 -0.27 -24.90
C SER A 176 13.19 -0.85 -23.90
N ALA A 177 13.06 -2.17 -23.91
CA ALA A 177 12.16 -2.88 -22.99
C ALA A 177 12.60 -2.69 -21.53
N GLU A 178 13.90 -2.74 -21.28
CA GLU A 178 14.48 -2.62 -19.95
C GLU A 178 14.19 -1.24 -19.34
N MET A 179 14.33 -0.15 -20.11
CA MET A 179 13.97 1.19 -19.64
C MET A 179 12.47 1.31 -19.37
N GLN A 180 11.63 0.66 -20.19
CA GLN A 180 10.18 0.61 -19.95
C GLN A 180 9.82 -0.20 -18.69
N TYR A 181 10.54 -1.29 -18.39
CA TYR A 181 10.38 -2.04 -17.14
C TYR A 181 10.78 -1.20 -15.93
N ILE A 182 11.95 -0.52 -15.99
CA ILE A 182 12.42 0.39 -14.93
C ILE A 182 11.41 1.51 -14.66
N ALA A 183 10.78 2.08 -15.69
CA ALA A 183 9.80 3.14 -15.54
C ALA A 183 8.39 2.62 -15.19
N GLY A 184 8.09 1.35 -15.48
CA GLY A 184 6.73 0.80 -15.43
C GLY A 184 6.42 -0.10 -14.23
N PHE A 185 7.45 -0.64 -13.55
CA PHE A 185 7.22 -1.62 -12.49
C PHE A 185 6.37 -1.07 -11.32
N SER A 186 6.43 0.24 -11.08
CA SER A 186 5.66 0.91 -10.03
C SER A 186 4.14 0.78 -10.20
N ALA A 187 3.64 0.47 -11.41
CA ALA A 187 2.23 0.18 -11.64
C ALA A 187 1.69 -0.98 -10.80
N VAL A 188 2.55 -1.95 -10.46
CA VAL A 188 2.20 -3.09 -9.59
C VAL A 188 1.78 -2.62 -8.20
N PHE A 189 2.43 -1.59 -7.66
CA PHE A 189 2.10 -1.00 -6.37
C PHE A 189 0.72 -0.33 -6.35
N LEU A 190 0.17 -0.05 -7.52
CA LEU A 190 -1.13 0.59 -7.74
C LEU A 190 -2.23 -0.44 -8.07
N GLY A 191 -1.90 -1.72 -7.97
CA GLY A 191 -2.83 -2.81 -8.21
C GLY A 191 -3.15 -3.06 -9.69
N GLY A 192 -2.22 -2.74 -10.59
CA GLY A 192 -2.41 -2.93 -12.03
C GLY A 192 -1.09 -3.09 -12.79
N ASP A 193 -1.14 -2.85 -14.08
CA ASP A 193 0.01 -2.83 -14.99
C ASP A 193 0.09 -1.49 -15.74
N PRO A 194 1.22 -1.17 -16.40
CA PRO A 194 1.37 0.10 -17.10
C PRO A 194 0.31 0.39 -18.17
N SER A 195 -0.39 -0.63 -18.69
CA SER A 195 -1.43 -0.43 -19.71
C SER A 195 -2.80 -0.04 -19.11
N SER A 196 -3.03 -0.34 -17.84
CA SER A 196 -4.29 -0.11 -17.13
C SER A 196 -4.24 1.12 -16.19
N ILE A 197 -3.06 1.48 -15.69
CA ILE A 197 -2.87 2.57 -14.74
C ILE A 197 -2.72 3.91 -15.47
N PRO A 198 -3.47 4.97 -15.09
CA PRO A 198 -3.31 6.31 -15.65
C PRO A 198 -1.90 6.89 -15.45
N ALA A 199 -1.41 7.64 -16.44
CA ALA A 199 -0.05 8.19 -16.42
C ALA A 199 0.22 9.18 -15.28
N VAL A 200 -0.80 9.82 -14.73
CA VAL A 200 -0.64 10.67 -13.53
C VAL A 200 0.03 9.93 -12.36
N TYR A 201 -0.19 8.62 -12.25
CA TYR A 201 0.44 7.80 -11.22
C TYR A 201 1.93 7.53 -11.45
N SER A 202 2.50 7.94 -12.60
CA SER A 202 3.97 7.99 -12.75
C SER A 202 4.63 8.95 -11.75
N MET A 203 3.83 9.79 -11.06
CA MET A 203 4.29 10.59 -9.92
C MET A 203 4.98 9.74 -8.84
N VAL A 204 4.61 8.46 -8.67
CA VAL A 204 5.26 7.54 -7.72
C VAL A 204 6.75 7.36 -8.06
N ASN A 205 7.11 7.45 -9.34
CA ASN A 205 8.50 7.37 -9.77
C ASN A 205 9.35 8.57 -9.33
N HIS A 206 8.74 9.75 -9.12
CA HIS A 206 9.44 10.83 -8.42
C HIS A 206 9.88 10.38 -7.02
N SER A 207 8.97 9.80 -6.23
CA SER A 207 9.30 9.33 -4.88
C SER A 207 10.37 8.24 -4.90
N ILE A 208 10.34 7.32 -5.87
CA ILE A 208 11.29 6.21 -5.98
C ILE A 208 12.68 6.71 -6.40
N PHE A 209 12.76 7.51 -7.48
CA PHE A 209 14.03 7.82 -8.15
C PHE A 209 14.64 9.16 -7.74
N ARG A 210 13.84 10.16 -7.32
CA ARG A 210 14.35 11.45 -6.84
C ARG A 210 14.52 11.48 -5.33
N ASN A 211 13.50 11.01 -4.58
CA ASN A 211 13.56 11.00 -3.11
C ASN A 211 14.32 9.77 -2.59
N GLY A 212 14.21 8.64 -3.30
CA GLY A 212 14.82 7.36 -2.97
C GLY A 212 13.89 6.45 -2.18
N VAL A 213 14.35 5.23 -1.97
CA VAL A 213 13.66 4.20 -1.19
C VAL A 213 14.28 4.13 0.19
N PHE A 214 13.45 4.08 1.22
CA PHE A 214 13.90 4.01 2.60
C PHE A 214 13.50 2.68 3.24
N TYR A 215 14.22 2.35 4.28
CA TYR A 215 13.92 1.26 5.20
C TYR A 215 13.74 1.84 6.60
N PRO A 216 12.58 1.68 7.26
CA PRO A 216 12.44 2.05 8.66
C PRO A 216 13.18 1.01 9.51
N GLU A 217 14.06 1.42 10.39
CA GLU A 217 14.78 0.51 11.30
C GLU A 217 13.76 -0.26 12.16
N GLY A 218 13.87 -1.58 12.19
CA GLY A 218 12.87 -2.48 12.75
C GLY A 218 11.71 -2.84 11.81
N GLY A 219 11.72 -2.35 10.54
CA GLY A 219 10.72 -2.64 9.51
C GLY A 219 9.41 -1.87 9.69
N PHE A 220 8.40 -2.27 8.94
CA PHE A 220 7.07 -1.68 9.05
C PHE A 220 6.39 -1.96 10.40
N GLY A 221 6.82 -3.01 11.11
CA GLY A 221 6.41 -3.24 12.50
C GLY A 221 6.73 -2.05 13.40
N ALA A 222 7.93 -1.47 13.29
CA ALA A 222 8.30 -0.27 14.06
C ALA A 222 7.43 0.94 13.72
N VAL A 223 6.98 1.08 12.47
CA VAL A 223 6.05 2.15 12.08
C VAL A 223 4.66 1.93 12.68
N VAL A 224 4.20 0.68 12.74
CA VAL A 224 2.95 0.32 13.44
C VAL A 224 3.06 0.64 14.92
N ASP A 225 4.13 0.20 15.58
CA ASP A 225 4.37 0.44 17.01
C ASP A 225 4.45 1.94 17.33
N ALA A 226 5.04 2.73 16.43
CA ALA A 226 5.10 4.19 16.54
C ALA A 226 3.69 4.83 16.54
N LEU A 227 2.80 4.38 15.66
CA LEU A 227 1.42 4.88 15.61
C LEU A 227 0.62 4.42 16.82
N VAL A 228 0.81 3.19 17.29
CA VAL A 228 0.17 2.67 18.51
C VAL A 228 0.63 3.46 19.72
N LYS A 229 1.93 3.71 19.85
CA LYS A 229 2.49 4.50 20.95
C LYS A 229 1.96 5.94 20.92
N ALA A 230 2.01 6.61 19.76
CA ALA A 230 1.47 7.97 19.62
C ALA A 230 -0.02 8.03 19.95
N GLY A 231 -0.81 7.06 19.49
CA GLY A 231 -2.23 6.97 19.84
C GLY A 231 -2.48 6.73 21.33
N SER A 232 -1.69 5.87 21.98
CA SER A 232 -1.76 5.62 23.43
C SER A 232 -1.46 6.88 24.25
N GLU A 233 -0.44 7.65 23.85
CA GLU A 233 -0.08 8.93 24.49
C GLU A 233 -1.20 9.97 24.34
N LEU A 234 -2.01 9.85 23.28
CA LEU A 234 -3.20 10.70 23.05
C LEU A 234 -4.49 10.15 23.68
N GLY A 235 -4.43 8.99 24.35
CA GLY A 235 -5.56 8.40 25.09
C GLY A 235 -6.41 7.41 24.29
N VAL A 236 -5.92 6.89 23.16
CA VAL A 236 -6.61 5.80 22.41
C VAL A 236 -6.55 4.50 23.22
N THR A 237 -7.72 3.85 23.38
CA THR A 237 -7.84 2.51 23.97
C THR A 237 -7.93 1.47 22.87
N TYR A 238 -7.14 0.39 22.96
CA TYR A 238 -7.05 -0.67 21.96
C TYR A 238 -7.64 -1.98 22.47
N PHE A 239 -8.50 -2.61 21.66
CA PHE A 239 -9.08 -3.94 21.86
C PHE A 239 -8.64 -4.85 20.71
N THR A 240 -7.83 -5.86 20.98
CA THR A 240 -7.33 -6.82 19.98
C THR A 240 -7.91 -8.21 20.21
N GLY A 241 -7.94 -9.03 19.14
CA GLY A 241 -8.58 -10.35 19.18
C GLY A 241 -10.10 -10.29 19.20
N GLU A 242 -10.67 -9.17 18.77
CA GLU A 242 -12.09 -8.91 18.83
C GLU A 242 -12.68 -8.58 17.45
N GLU A 243 -13.32 -9.55 16.84
CA GLU A 243 -13.99 -9.39 15.55
C GLU A 243 -15.39 -8.83 15.73
N VAL A 244 -15.71 -7.75 15.00
CA VAL A 244 -17.05 -7.16 14.95
C VAL A 244 -17.91 -7.94 13.95
N PHE A 245 -19.07 -8.43 14.42
CA PHE A 245 -20.04 -9.18 13.63
C PHE A 245 -21.38 -8.49 13.45
N ASN A 246 -21.68 -7.50 14.30
CA ASN A 246 -22.98 -6.84 14.29
C ASN A 246 -22.83 -5.32 14.40
N VAL A 247 -23.75 -4.63 13.72
CA VAL A 247 -23.88 -3.16 13.75
C VAL A 247 -25.33 -2.82 14.11
N ASP A 248 -25.56 -2.27 15.30
CA ASP A 248 -26.88 -1.87 15.76
C ASP A 248 -27.20 -0.48 15.26
N VAL A 249 -28.39 -0.32 14.68
CA VAL A 249 -28.85 0.93 14.08
C VAL A 249 -30.21 1.33 14.66
N THR A 250 -30.33 2.58 15.06
CA THR A 250 -31.57 3.24 15.47
C THR A 250 -31.64 4.61 14.83
N ASP A 251 -32.77 4.99 14.24
CA ASP A 251 -33.03 6.30 13.61
C ASP A 251 -31.95 6.74 12.61
N ASN A 252 -31.50 5.81 11.76
CA ASN A 252 -30.43 6.01 10.78
C ASN A 252 -29.09 6.47 11.42
N ARG A 253 -28.82 6.00 12.63
CA ARG A 253 -27.55 6.16 13.32
C ARG A 253 -27.08 4.82 13.87
N VAL A 254 -25.82 4.53 13.75
CA VAL A 254 -25.17 3.42 14.47
C VAL A 254 -25.14 3.78 15.95
N THR A 255 -25.59 2.88 16.81
CA THR A 255 -25.59 3.04 18.26
C THR A 255 -24.52 2.21 18.95
N SER A 256 -24.22 1.06 18.39
CA SER A 256 -23.15 0.17 18.86
C SER A 256 -22.65 -0.76 17.76
N VAL A 257 -21.44 -1.29 17.96
CA VAL A 257 -20.94 -2.46 17.26
C VAL A 257 -20.60 -3.53 18.28
N SER A 258 -20.75 -4.80 17.92
CA SER A 258 -20.49 -5.89 18.85
C SER A 258 -19.76 -7.05 18.20
N GLY A 259 -18.84 -7.64 18.97
CA GLY A 259 -18.20 -8.92 18.76
C GLY A 259 -18.92 -10.04 19.48
N ARG A 260 -18.22 -11.17 19.71
CA ARG A 260 -18.79 -12.31 20.42
C ARG A 260 -18.92 -12.07 21.94
N THR A 261 -18.03 -11.28 22.53
CA THR A 261 -17.89 -11.14 23.96
C THR A 261 -18.05 -9.72 24.47
N SER A 262 -18.04 -8.73 23.60
CA SER A 262 -18.04 -7.31 23.95
C SER A 262 -18.87 -6.49 22.96
N GLY A 263 -19.27 -5.31 23.40
CA GLY A 263 -19.98 -4.33 22.59
C GLY A 263 -19.44 -2.93 22.86
N HIS A 264 -19.24 -2.16 21.77
CA HIS A 264 -18.73 -0.80 21.82
C HIS A 264 -19.80 0.19 21.40
N LYS A 265 -20.17 1.09 22.31
CA LYS A 265 -21.11 2.19 22.04
C LYS A 265 -20.32 3.45 21.72
N GLY A 266 -20.85 4.26 20.81
CA GLY A 266 -20.18 5.51 20.41
C GLY A 266 -21.13 6.49 19.72
N ASP A 267 -20.63 7.69 19.53
CA ASP A 267 -21.32 8.75 18.78
C ASP A 267 -20.95 8.69 17.29
N VAL A 268 -19.73 8.21 16.98
CA VAL A 268 -19.14 8.09 15.63
C VAL A 268 -18.50 6.71 15.45
N PHE A 269 -18.70 6.13 14.30
CA PHE A 269 -18.12 4.82 13.92
C PHE A 269 -17.32 4.95 12.63
N LEU A 270 -16.03 4.55 12.69
CA LEU A 270 -15.11 4.61 11.56
C LEU A 270 -14.58 3.21 11.24
N PHE A 271 -14.90 2.69 10.05
CA PHE A 271 -14.45 1.39 9.59
C PHE A 271 -13.18 1.49 8.72
N ASN A 272 -12.11 0.87 9.19
CA ASN A 272 -10.87 0.57 8.44
C ASN A 272 -10.80 -0.91 8.05
N ALA A 273 -11.86 -1.66 8.25
CA ALA A 273 -12.03 -3.01 7.73
C ALA A 273 -12.22 -3.01 6.22
N ASP A 274 -12.21 -4.18 5.58
CA ASP A 274 -12.50 -4.28 4.14
C ASP A 274 -13.87 -3.66 3.83
N TYR A 275 -13.89 -2.72 2.89
CA TYR A 275 -15.09 -1.93 2.60
C TYR A 275 -16.25 -2.80 2.09
N HIS A 276 -15.94 -3.79 1.24
CA HIS A 276 -16.94 -4.72 0.75
C HIS A 276 -17.54 -5.54 1.90
N HIS A 277 -16.70 -6.06 2.81
CA HIS A 277 -17.14 -6.81 3.97
C HIS A 277 -18.07 -5.98 4.85
N VAL A 278 -17.71 -4.74 5.15
CA VAL A 278 -18.61 -3.87 5.95
C VAL A 278 -19.95 -3.67 5.26
N GLU A 279 -19.95 -3.35 3.97
CA GLU A 279 -21.17 -3.06 3.21
C GLU A 279 -22.04 -4.30 2.97
N GLN A 280 -21.44 -5.47 2.68
CA GLN A 280 -22.20 -6.63 2.24
C GLN A 280 -22.51 -7.62 3.37
N ASP A 281 -21.63 -7.70 4.39
CA ASP A 281 -21.77 -8.70 5.44
C ASP A 281 -22.24 -8.10 6.78
N LEU A 282 -21.82 -6.86 7.11
CA LEU A 282 -22.19 -6.24 8.39
C LEU A 282 -23.43 -5.34 8.31
N LEU A 283 -23.65 -4.66 7.18
CA LEU A 283 -24.78 -3.73 7.02
C LEU A 283 -25.96 -4.39 6.31
N LYS A 284 -27.17 -4.09 6.82
CA LYS A 284 -28.41 -4.43 6.11
C LYS A 284 -28.48 -3.71 4.75
N PRO A 285 -29.16 -4.28 3.74
CA PRO A 285 -29.22 -3.72 2.38
C PRO A 285 -29.64 -2.24 2.32
N GLU A 286 -30.56 -1.80 3.17
CA GLU A 286 -31.08 -0.43 3.23
C GLU A 286 -30.01 0.60 3.70
N TYR A 287 -28.96 0.15 4.38
CA TYR A 287 -27.90 1.02 4.90
C TYR A 287 -26.63 1.05 4.03
N ARG A 288 -26.58 0.23 2.97
CA ARG A 288 -25.42 0.12 2.08
C ARG A 288 -25.31 1.32 1.14
N ASN A 289 -24.10 1.81 0.93
CA ASN A 289 -23.82 2.80 -0.12
C ASN A 289 -23.83 2.17 -1.51
N TYR A 290 -23.41 0.89 -1.61
CA TYR A 290 -23.18 0.20 -2.87
C TYR A 290 -23.80 -1.20 -2.84
N SER A 291 -24.50 -1.53 -3.95
CA SER A 291 -25.12 -2.85 -4.13
C SER A 291 -24.09 -3.93 -4.48
N ALA A 292 -24.45 -5.20 -4.36
CA ALA A 292 -23.65 -6.33 -4.84
C ALA A 292 -23.32 -6.19 -6.35
N ARG A 293 -24.25 -5.66 -7.17
CA ARG A 293 -24.02 -5.40 -8.59
C ARG A 293 -22.88 -4.39 -8.81
N TYR A 294 -22.76 -3.36 -7.97
CA TYR A 294 -21.65 -2.40 -8.05
C TYR A 294 -20.31 -3.13 -7.86
N TRP A 295 -20.19 -3.96 -6.81
CA TRP A 295 -18.95 -4.66 -6.49
C TRP A 295 -18.54 -5.66 -7.58
N ASN A 296 -19.50 -6.37 -8.18
CA ASN A 296 -19.27 -7.32 -9.28
C ASN A 296 -18.71 -6.67 -10.56
N THR A 297 -18.85 -5.34 -10.70
CA THR A 297 -18.34 -4.58 -11.86
C THR A 297 -17.03 -3.86 -11.60
N ARG A 298 -16.46 -4.01 -10.40
CA ARG A 298 -15.21 -3.31 -10.04
C ARG A 298 -13.98 -4.08 -10.47
N ASP A 299 -12.94 -3.32 -10.81
CA ASP A 299 -11.61 -3.84 -11.04
C ASP A 299 -10.91 -4.03 -9.69
N ILE A 300 -10.84 -5.28 -9.24
CA ILE A 300 -10.19 -5.65 -8.00
C ILE A 300 -8.70 -5.81 -8.25
N SER A 301 -7.88 -5.29 -7.33
CA SER A 301 -6.42 -5.41 -7.42
C SER A 301 -5.97 -6.87 -7.36
N PRO A 302 -4.78 -7.18 -7.86
CA PRO A 302 -4.18 -8.49 -7.70
C PRO A 302 -4.16 -8.97 -6.25
N SER A 303 -4.19 -10.27 -6.07
CA SER A 303 -3.69 -10.97 -4.90
C SER A 303 -2.19 -11.25 -5.05
N ALA A 304 -1.60 -12.01 -4.15
CA ALA A 304 -0.20 -12.41 -4.24
C ALA A 304 0.01 -13.77 -3.59
N ILE A 305 0.94 -14.57 -4.13
CA ILE A 305 1.60 -15.62 -3.38
C ILE A 305 2.77 -14.96 -2.65
N LEU A 306 2.77 -15.02 -1.33
CA LEU A 306 3.85 -14.54 -0.49
C LEU A 306 4.56 -15.73 0.13
N ALA A 307 5.87 -15.60 0.35
CA ALA A 307 6.62 -16.52 1.17
C ALA A 307 7.56 -15.77 2.12
N TYR A 308 7.52 -16.18 3.38
CA TYR A 308 8.39 -15.73 4.45
C TYR A 308 9.41 -16.82 4.68
N ILE A 309 10.69 -16.57 4.33
CA ILE A 309 11.72 -17.60 4.21
C ILE A 309 12.94 -17.20 5.03
N GLY A 310 13.29 -18.05 5.99
CA GLY A 310 14.58 -17.99 6.69
C GLY A 310 15.58 -18.90 6.01
N LEU A 311 16.72 -18.34 5.61
CA LEU A 311 17.77 -19.07 4.90
C LEU A 311 19.06 -19.12 5.73
N SER A 312 19.80 -20.22 5.67
CA SER A 312 21.19 -20.28 6.14
C SER A 312 22.11 -19.56 5.13
N GLY A 313 23.11 -18.83 5.64
CA GLY A 313 24.06 -18.07 4.81
C GLY A 313 23.47 -16.80 4.22
N LYS A 314 24.30 -16.06 3.48
CA LYS A 314 23.95 -14.77 2.83
C LYS A 314 23.76 -14.94 1.34
N LEU A 315 22.89 -14.11 0.74
CA LEU A 315 22.64 -14.06 -0.69
C LEU A 315 23.26 -12.83 -1.34
N ASN A 316 23.75 -13.00 -2.55
CA ASN A 316 24.23 -11.88 -3.36
C ASN A 316 23.07 -11.23 -4.13
N LEU A 317 22.11 -10.64 -3.41
CA LEU A 317 21.01 -9.82 -3.95
C LEU A 317 20.94 -8.50 -3.19
N GLN A 318 20.26 -7.49 -3.75
CA GLN A 318 20.03 -6.23 -3.05
C GLN A 318 18.87 -6.35 -2.05
N HIS A 319 18.68 -5.33 -1.22
CA HIS A 319 17.55 -5.30 -0.26
C HIS A 319 16.21 -5.50 -0.97
N HIS A 320 16.04 -4.84 -2.12
CA HIS A 320 14.90 -5.02 -3.00
C HIS A 320 15.39 -5.53 -4.35
N THR A 321 14.88 -6.67 -4.80
CA THR A 321 15.21 -7.28 -6.09
C THR A 321 13.92 -7.62 -6.83
N ILE A 322 13.77 -7.14 -8.05
CA ILE A 322 12.65 -7.43 -8.95
C ILE A 322 13.16 -8.33 -10.05
N VAL A 323 12.56 -9.49 -10.25
CA VAL A 323 12.95 -10.45 -11.29
C VAL A 323 11.90 -10.43 -12.40
N ILE A 324 12.38 -10.12 -13.63
CA ILE A 324 11.56 -10.00 -14.85
C ILE A 324 12.26 -10.78 -15.96
N ASP A 325 11.89 -12.04 -16.17
CA ASP A 325 12.46 -12.87 -17.24
C ASP A 325 11.43 -13.05 -18.34
N GLY A 326 11.47 -12.24 -19.40
CA GLY A 326 10.71 -12.42 -20.64
C GLY A 326 9.18 -12.54 -20.56
N GLY A 327 8.64 -12.63 -19.34
CA GLY A 327 7.24 -12.95 -19.07
C GLY A 327 6.35 -11.80 -18.59
N TRP A 328 6.87 -10.57 -18.55
CA TRP A 328 6.17 -9.42 -17.98
C TRP A 328 4.76 -9.23 -18.55
N ASP A 329 4.64 -9.07 -19.87
CA ASP A 329 3.36 -8.79 -20.52
C ASP A 329 2.37 -9.95 -20.38
N ALA A 330 2.85 -11.19 -20.54
CA ALA A 330 2.03 -12.39 -20.38
C ALA A 330 1.53 -12.53 -18.93
N HIS A 331 2.40 -12.29 -17.95
CA HIS A 331 2.04 -12.37 -16.54
C HIS A 331 0.98 -11.33 -16.17
N PHE A 332 1.18 -10.05 -16.49
CA PHE A 332 0.21 -9.02 -16.19
C PHE A 332 -1.08 -9.13 -17.01
N SER A 333 -0.99 -9.68 -18.23
CA SER A 333 -2.18 -10.05 -19.01
C SER A 333 -2.99 -11.13 -18.29
N SER A 334 -2.35 -12.16 -17.70
CA SER A 334 -3.04 -13.19 -16.94
C SER A 334 -3.77 -12.62 -15.72
N ILE A 335 -3.15 -11.66 -15.02
CA ILE A 335 -3.76 -10.96 -13.88
C ILE A 335 -4.98 -10.14 -14.34
N ARG A 336 -4.82 -9.34 -15.39
CA ARG A 336 -5.89 -8.50 -15.95
C ARG A 336 -7.07 -9.31 -16.46
N ASN A 337 -6.81 -10.45 -17.09
CA ASN A 337 -7.81 -11.38 -17.58
C ASN A 337 -8.41 -12.26 -16.46
N ARG A 338 -8.05 -12.04 -15.21
CA ARG A 338 -8.52 -12.78 -14.03
C ARG A 338 -8.32 -14.30 -14.17
N SER A 339 -7.17 -14.71 -14.71
CA SER A 339 -6.82 -16.12 -14.87
C SER A 339 -6.70 -16.84 -13.53
N GLU A 340 -7.11 -18.10 -13.49
CA GLU A 340 -6.97 -18.96 -12.31
C GLU A 340 -5.51 -19.43 -12.07
N THR A 341 -4.62 -19.18 -13.02
CA THR A 341 -3.19 -19.52 -12.97
C THR A 341 -2.34 -18.42 -13.55
N ILE A 342 -1.04 -18.48 -13.37
CA ILE A 342 -0.03 -17.60 -13.99
C ILE A 342 0.82 -18.37 -15.00
N PRO A 343 1.45 -17.70 -16.01
CA PRO A 343 2.35 -18.35 -16.95
C PRO A 343 3.61 -18.88 -16.25
N GLU A 344 4.34 -19.78 -16.90
CA GLU A 344 5.60 -20.33 -16.37
C GLU A 344 6.67 -19.25 -16.17
N ASN A 345 6.78 -18.33 -17.13
CA ASN A 345 7.63 -17.14 -17.00
C ASN A 345 6.82 -16.02 -16.35
N PHE A 346 7.03 -15.79 -15.08
CA PHE A 346 6.35 -14.75 -14.32
C PHE A 346 7.35 -13.81 -13.63
N ALA A 347 6.96 -12.56 -13.44
CA ALA A 347 7.73 -11.61 -12.63
C ALA A 347 7.46 -11.85 -11.14
N PHE A 348 8.48 -11.63 -10.31
CA PHE A 348 8.34 -11.69 -8.86
C PHE A 348 9.29 -10.72 -8.17
N TYR A 349 9.03 -10.47 -6.92
CA TYR A 349 9.79 -9.55 -6.09
C TYR A 349 10.37 -10.26 -4.87
N VAL A 350 11.58 -9.85 -4.49
CA VAL A 350 12.28 -10.34 -3.29
C VAL A 350 12.71 -9.15 -2.43
N SER A 351 12.54 -9.27 -1.12
CA SER A 351 13.15 -8.36 -0.14
C SER A 351 14.02 -9.12 0.84
N LEU A 352 15.26 -8.66 1.01
CA LEU A 352 16.22 -9.17 1.99
C LEU A 352 16.42 -8.13 3.11
N ARG A 353 15.52 -8.13 4.09
CA ARG A 353 15.58 -7.17 5.21
C ARG A 353 16.85 -7.29 6.02
N SER A 354 17.33 -8.51 6.25
CA SER A 354 18.56 -8.79 7.00
C SER A 354 19.83 -8.17 6.39
N ARG A 355 19.76 -7.68 5.14
CA ARG A 355 20.82 -6.89 4.52
C ARG A 355 20.94 -5.49 5.12
N SER A 356 19.84 -4.90 5.54
CA SER A 356 19.79 -3.54 6.10
C SER A 356 19.61 -3.52 7.61
N ASP A 357 19.07 -4.60 8.17
CA ASP A 357 18.75 -4.77 9.59
C ASP A 357 19.14 -6.20 10.04
N PRO A 358 20.32 -6.36 10.65
CA PRO A 358 20.77 -7.68 11.10
C PRO A 358 19.89 -8.30 12.19
N ALA A 359 19.10 -7.49 12.93
CA ALA A 359 18.29 -7.98 14.05
C ALA A 359 17.09 -8.83 13.61
N VAL A 360 16.72 -8.83 12.33
CA VAL A 360 15.56 -9.57 11.82
C VAL A 360 15.85 -11.03 11.45
N ALA A 361 17.09 -11.48 11.60
CA ALA A 361 17.49 -12.87 11.33
C ALA A 361 18.60 -13.32 12.31
N PRO A 362 18.76 -14.62 12.58
CA PRO A 362 19.90 -15.13 13.29
C PRO A 362 21.23 -14.79 12.59
N GLU A 363 22.32 -14.73 13.35
CA GLU A 363 23.63 -14.45 12.80
C GLU A 363 24.00 -15.42 11.67
N GLY A 364 24.56 -14.89 10.58
CA GLY A 364 24.91 -15.68 9.40
C GLY A 364 23.72 -16.09 8.53
N CYS A 365 22.47 -15.80 8.93
CA CYS A 365 21.25 -16.16 8.20
C CYS A 365 20.69 -14.98 7.38
N GLU A 366 19.80 -15.28 6.45
CA GLU A 366 19.10 -14.30 5.63
C GLU A 366 17.59 -14.39 5.86
N ASN A 367 16.95 -13.23 6.04
CA ASN A 367 15.50 -13.08 6.07
C ASN A 367 15.02 -12.68 4.67
N MET A 368 14.30 -13.56 4.01
CA MET A 368 13.80 -13.34 2.65
C MET A 368 12.28 -13.29 2.62
N PHE A 369 11.73 -12.22 2.09
CA PHE A 369 10.34 -12.11 1.68
C PHE A 369 10.25 -12.23 0.17
N LEU A 370 9.38 -13.12 -0.35
CA LEU A 370 9.15 -13.33 -1.76
C LEU A 370 7.69 -13.05 -2.08
N LEU A 371 7.42 -12.34 -3.18
CA LEU A 371 6.09 -11.98 -3.63
C LEU A 371 5.92 -12.25 -5.12
N ILE A 372 4.92 -13.06 -5.47
CA ILE A 372 4.49 -13.31 -6.84
C ILE A 372 3.08 -12.74 -6.99
N PRO A 373 2.85 -11.70 -7.81
CA PRO A 373 1.51 -11.20 -8.07
C PRO A 373 0.64 -12.26 -8.76
N VAL A 374 -0.61 -12.41 -8.32
CA VAL A 374 -1.58 -13.32 -8.95
C VAL A 374 -2.94 -12.63 -9.10
N SER A 375 -3.79 -13.11 -9.99
CA SER A 375 -5.14 -12.54 -10.14
C SER A 375 -6.00 -12.78 -8.90
N ALA A 376 -7.05 -11.98 -8.74
CA ALA A 376 -8.06 -12.20 -7.71
C ALA A 376 -8.84 -13.53 -7.88
N ASN A 377 -8.77 -14.17 -9.04
CA ASN A 377 -9.37 -15.47 -9.32
C ASN A 377 -8.36 -16.63 -9.27
N PHE A 378 -7.11 -16.36 -8.87
CA PHE A 378 -6.09 -17.40 -8.76
C PHE A 378 -6.59 -18.59 -7.94
N ARG A 379 -6.37 -19.79 -8.47
CA ARG A 379 -6.73 -21.05 -7.79
C ARG A 379 -5.72 -21.33 -6.68
N ASP A 380 -6.04 -20.85 -5.49
CA ASP A 380 -5.18 -20.92 -4.31
C ASP A 380 -5.26 -22.32 -3.67
N THR A 381 -4.40 -23.21 -4.11
CA THR A 381 -4.18 -24.56 -3.54
C THR A 381 -2.72 -24.66 -3.08
N GLU A 382 -2.44 -25.55 -2.13
CA GLU A 382 -1.07 -25.83 -1.68
C GLU A 382 -0.16 -26.28 -2.83
N GLU A 383 -0.69 -27.09 -3.75
CA GLU A 383 0.03 -27.54 -4.96
C GLU A 383 0.44 -26.34 -5.83
N ASN A 384 -0.47 -25.42 -6.13
CA ASN A 384 -0.17 -24.24 -6.92
C ASN A 384 0.81 -23.29 -6.20
N ARG A 385 0.63 -23.06 -4.90
CA ARG A 385 1.61 -22.27 -4.10
C ARG A 385 3.00 -22.88 -4.23
N ASN A 386 3.14 -24.18 -3.96
CA ASN A 386 4.43 -24.89 -3.99
C ASN A 386 5.04 -24.87 -5.38
N LYS A 387 4.27 -25.13 -6.44
CA LYS A 387 4.73 -25.06 -7.84
C LYS A 387 5.40 -23.73 -8.15
N PHE A 388 4.72 -22.62 -7.88
CA PHE A 388 5.23 -21.30 -8.25
C PHE A 388 6.34 -20.81 -7.31
N LEU A 389 6.30 -21.15 -6.02
CA LEU A 389 7.38 -20.86 -5.10
C LEU A 389 8.67 -21.62 -5.43
N SER A 390 8.58 -22.92 -5.71
CA SER A 390 9.73 -23.70 -6.19
C SER A 390 10.33 -23.10 -7.46
N SER A 391 9.49 -22.77 -8.46
CA SER A 391 9.97 -22.16 -9.69
C SER A 391 10.69 -20.83 -9.44
N ALA A 392 10.18 -19.98 -8.54
CA ALA A 392 10.84 -18.73 -8.17
C ALA A 392 12.17 -18.97 -7.46
N LEU A 393 12.23 -19.93 -6.52
CA LEU A 393 13.44 -20.30 -5.79
C LEU A 393 14.51 -20.88 -6.73
N ASP A 394 14.13 -21.74 -7.68
CA ASP A 394 15.06 -22.29 -8.68
C ASP A 394 15.64 -21.19 -9.57
N ARG A 395 14.82 -20.19 -9.96
CA ARG A 395 15.30 -19.05 -10.74
C ARG A 395 16.25 -18.16 -9.91
N LEU A 396 15.92 -17.89 -8.66
CA LEU A 396 16.83 -17.19 -7.73
C LEU A 396 18.12 -17.97 -7.52
N GLY A 397 18.04 -19.29 -7.42
CA GLY A 397 19.20 -20.18 -7.32
C GLY A 397 20.17 -19.98 -8.50
N ARG A 398 19.64 -19.94 -9.73
CA ARG A 398 20.45 -19.65 -10.94
C ARG A 398 21.04 -18.24 -10.92
N ILE A 399 20.28 -17.22 -10.49
CA ILE A 399 20.73 -15.83 -10.40
C ILE A 399 21.85 -15.67 -9.36
N THR A 400 21.74 -16.37 -8.24
CA THR A 400 22.71 -16.25 -7.12
C THR A 400 23.83 -17.26 -7.15
N GLY A 401 23.77 -18.27 -8.04
CA GLY A 401 24.72 -19.37 -8.09
C GLY A 401 24.65 -20.31 -6.88
N THR A 402 23.46 -20.43 -6.25
CA THR A 402 23.28 -21.11 -4.95
C THR A 402 22.03 -21.99 -4.99
N ASP A 403 22.10 -23.23 -4.52
CA ASP A 403 20.90 -24.01 -4.28
C ASP A 403 20.19 -23.46 -3.02
N LEU A 404 19.04 -22.80 -3.25
CA LEU A 404 18.27 -22.20 -2.17
C LEU A 404 17.43 -23.23 -1.42
N GLN A 405 17.02 -24.33 -2.07
CA GLN A 405 16.20 -25.37 -1.45
C GLN A 405 16.93 -25.99 -0.25
N GLU A 406 18.24 -26.26 -0.38
CA GLU A 406 19.07 -26.82 0.69
C GLU A 406 19.34 -25.84 1.84
N ARG A 407 19.11 -24.55 1.63
CA ARG A 407 19.37 -23.50 2.62
C ARG A 407 18.14 -23.07 3.42
N ILE A 408 16.95 -23.59 3.09
CA ILE A 408 15.71 -23.21 3.78
C ILE A 408 15.72 -23.77 5.21
N LEU A 409 15.75 -22.88 6.19
CA LEU A 409 15.59 -23.21 7.61
C LEU A 409 14.13 -23.10 8.04
N TYR A 410 13.39 -22.21 7.41
CA TYR A 410 11.98 -21.96 7.66
C TYR A 410 11.31 -21.39 6.43
N MET A 411 10.10 -21.84 6.12
CA MET A 411 9.26 -21.24 5.08
C MET A 411 7.79 -21.29 5.49
N LYS A 412 7.08 -20.17 5.27
CA LYS A 412 5.63 -20.08 5.39
C LYS A 412 5.09 -19.38 4.15
N SER A 413 4.16 -20.01 3.45
CA SER A 413 3.43 -19.37 2.35
C SER A 413 2.18 -18.65 2.87
N TYR A 414 1.72 -17.67 2.10
CA TYR A 414 0.52 -16.88 2.35
C TYR A 414 -0.06 -16.47 1.00
N CYS A 415 -1.36 -16.60 0.80
CA CYS A 415 -1.98 -16.28 -0.49
C CYS A 415 -3.44 -15.82 -0.31
N ARG A 416 -4.20 -15.87 -1.39
CA ARG A 416 -5.57 -15.37 -1.51
C ARG A 416 -6.47 -15.77 -0.33
N ASN A 417 -6.53 -17.07 0.03
CA ASN A 417 -7.39 -17.57 1.10
C ASN A 417 -6.97 -17.01 2.48
N ASP A 418 -5.66 -16.76 2.67
CA ASP A 418 -5.17 -16.15 3.90
C ASP A 418 -5.55 -14.67 3.99
N PHE A 419 -5.54 -13.94 2.86
CA PHE A 419 -6.05 -12.55 2.83
C PHE A 419 -7.55 -12.49 3.13
N GLU A 420 -8.35 -13.44 2.62
CA GLU A 420 -9.77 -13.56 2.95
C GLU A 420 -9.98 -13.85 4.44
N SER A 421 -9.24 -14.82 4.98
CA SER A 421 -9.35 -15.21 6.39
C SER A 421 -8.91 -14.12 7.35
N ASP A 422 -7.72 -13.53 7.13
CA ASP A 422 -7.12 -12.60 8.09
C ASP A 422 -7.73 -11.18 8.01
N TYR A 423 -8.20 -10.76 6.84
CA TYR A 423 -8.62 -9.37 6.60
C TYR A 423 -10.04 -9.24 6.06
N ASN A 424 -10.79 -10.32 5.91
CA ASN A 424 -12.07 -10.34 5.21
C ASN A 424 -11.96 -9.70 3.80
N ALA A 425 -10.78 -9.84 3.16
CA ALA A 425 -10.44 -9.16 1.92
C ALA A 425 -11.31 -9.66 0.76
N PHE A 426 -12.04 -8.77 0.12
CA PHE A 426 -12.89 -9.13 -1.02
C PHE A 426 -12.06 -9.78 -2.14
N LEU A 427 -12.43 -11.02 -2.51
CA LEU A 427 -11.73 -11.88 -3.48
C LEU A 427 -10.23 -12.09 -3.13
N GLY A 428 -9.87 -12.03 -1.86
CA GLY A 428 -8.49 -12.19 -1.41
C GLY A 428 -7.52 -11.15 -1.96
N SER A 429 -8.01 -9.95 -2.32
CA SER A 429 -7.18 -8.90 -2.90
C SER A 429 -6.16 -8.35 -1.90
N ALA A 430 -4.92 -8.11 -2.38
CA ALA A 430 -3.88 -7.52 -1.54
C ALA A 430 -4.14 -6.03 -1.25
N PHE A 431 -4.75 -5.30 -2.21
CA PHE A 431 -4.86 -3.83 -2.19
C PHE A 431 -6.30 -3.28 -2.35
N GLY A 432 -7.33 -4.13 -2.41
CA GLY A 432 -8.71 -3.71 -2.66
C GLY A 432 -8.97 -3.33 -4.12
N LEU A 433 -9.46 -2.11 -4.40
CA LEU A 433 -9.72 -1.65 -5.76
C LEU A 433 -8.45 -1.18 -6.47
N SER A 434 -8.26 -1.62 -7.72
CA SER A 434 -7.20 -1.12 -8.61
C SER A 434 -7.32 0.40 -8.86
N GLN A 435 -6.19 1.07 -9.13
CA GLN A 435 -6.13 2.51 -9.46
C GLN A 435 -6.38 2.75 -10.96
N THR A 436 -7.44 2.18 -11.52
CA THR A 436 -7.84 2.43 -12.92
C THR A 436 -8.50 3.81 -13.06
N LEU A 437 -8.61 4.30 -14.30
CA LEU A 437 -9.24 5.60 -14.58
C LEU A 437 -10.66 5.70 -13.99
N GLY A 438 -11.46 4.63 -14.10
CA GLY A 438 -12.82 4.56 -13.55
C GLY A 438 -12.90 4.36 -12.03
N GLN A 439 -11.77 4.28 -11.34
CA GLN A 439 -11.67 3.99 -9.90
C GLN A 439 -10.66 4.91 -9.19
N THR A 440 -10.60 6.17 -9.60
CA THR A 440 -9.72 7.20 -9.04
C THR A 440 -10.52 8.39 -8.51
N ALA A 441 -9.96 9.12 -7.56
CA ALA A 441 -10.54 10.31 -6.93
C ALA A 441 -12.02 10.10 -6.51
N GLY A 442 -12.96 10.94 -6.92
CA GLY A 442 -14.39 10.86 -6.57
C GLY A 442 -15.15 9.66 -7.16
N MET A 443 -14.50 8.82 -7.97
CA MET A 443 -15.07 7.55 -8.43
C MET A 443 -14.77 6.37 -7.49
N ARG A 444 -13.92 6.58 -6.47
CA ARG A 444 -13.71 5.61 -5.40
C ARG A 444 -14.89 5.61 -4.41
N PRO A 445 -15.06 4.55 -3.62
CA PRO A 445 -16.06 4.52 -2.55
C PRO A 445 -15.95 5.71 -1.62
N SER A 446 -17.11 6.27 -1.23
CA SER A 446 -17.22 7.42 -0.35
C SER A 446 -16.65 7.12 1.04
N MET A 447 -16.01 8.10 1.67
CA MET A 447 -15.58 8.02 3.07
C MET A 447 -16.74 8.15 4.06
N ARG A 448 -17.92 8.54 3.60
CA ARG A 448 -19.12 8.68 4.43
C ARG A 448 -20.21 7.72 3.97
N ASN A 449 -20.88 7.09 4.93
CA ASN A 449 -22.11 6.38 4.63
C ASN A 449 -23.23 7.40 4.34
N ARG A 450 -24.03 7.15 3.30
CA ARG A 450 -25.10 8.06 2.83
C ARG A 450 -26.40 7.87 3.59
N ASN A 451 -26.59 6.68 4.17
CA ASN A 451 -27.82 6.26 4.83
C ASN A 451 -27.69 6.32 6.36
N LEU A 452 -26.47 6.23 6.89
CA LEU A 452 -26.17 6.30 8.31
C LEU A 452 -25.34 7.56 8.62
N LYS A 453 -25.88 8.42 9.48
CA LYS A 453 -25.37 9.79 9.70
C LYS A 453 -23.98 9.84 10.36
N ASN A 454 -23.60 8.78 11.10
CA ASN A 454 -22.39 8.73 11.93
C ASN A 454 -21.45 7.57 11.60
N LEU A 455 -21.58 6.99 10.40
CA LEU A 455 -20.73 5.92 9.93
C LEU A 455 -19.82 6.40 8.80
N PHE A 456 -18.52 6.12 8.96
CA PHE A 456 -17.45 6.54 8.05
C PHE A 456 -16.55 5.37 7.69
N TYR A 457 -15.76 5.55 6.61
CA TYR A 457 -14.83 4.56 6.08
C TYR A 457 -13.48 5.19 5.82
N VAL A 458 -12.41 4.42 6.03
CA VAL A 458 -11.03 4.81 5.72
C VAL A 458 -10.24 3.62 5.19
N GLY A 459 -9.20 3.88 4.43
CA GLY A 459 -8.27 2.87 3.94
C GLY A 459 -8.21 2.78 2.42
N GLN A 460 -7.69 1.68 1.92
CA GLN A 460 -7.29 1.48 0.53
C GLN A 460 -8.44 1.55 -0.51
N TYR A 461 -9.70 1.40 -0.09
CA TYR A 461 -10.85 1.53 -0.99
C TYR A 461 -11.26 2.98 -1.21
N THR A 462 -11.04 3.85 -0.24
CA THR A 462 -11.41 5.26 -0.31
C THR A 462 -10.32 6.08 -1.02
N HIS A 463 -10.61 7.35 -1.32
CA HIS A 463 -9.59 8.28 -1.81
C HIS A 463 -8.51 8.52 -0.72
N PRO A 464 -7.22 8.65 -1.07
CA PRO A 464 -6.58 8.62 -2.40
C PRO A 464 -6.37 7.21 -2.98
N GLY A 465 -6.48 6.14 -2.18
CA GLY A 465 -6.43 4.75 -2.64
C GLY A 465 -5.30 3.93 -2.03
N ILE A 466 -4.57 3.18 -2.87
CA ILE A 466 -3.59 2.17 -2.49
C ILE A 466 -2.28 2.80 -2.01
N GLY A 467 -1.69 2.21 -0.96
CA GLY A 467 -0.37 2.54 -0.41
C GLY A 467 -0.44 3.07 1.02
N VAL A 468 0.62 2.80 1.79
CA VAL A 468 0.67 3.25 3.20
C VAL A 468 0.58 4.78 3.30
N PRO A 469 1.37 5.58 2.54
CA PRO A 469 1.22 7.04 2.56
C PRO A 469 -0.20 7.50 2.19
N MET A 470 -0.81 6.87 1.18
CA MET A 470 -2.17 7.21 0.76
C MET A 470 -3.20 6.93 1.85
N THR A 471 -3.00 5.85 2.61
CA THR A 471 -3.87 5.49 3.73
C THR A 471 -3.75 6.49 4.89
N LEU A 472 -2.55 7.03 5.14
CA LEU A 472 -2.35 8.10 6.14
C LEU A 472 -3.04 9.40 5.70
N ILE A 473 -2.94 9.76 4.42
CA ILE A 473 -3.67 10.91 3.85
C ILE A 473 -5.19 10.70 3.97
N ALA A 474 -5.67 9.48 3.69
CA ALA A 474 -7.08 9.15 3.88
C ALA A 474 -7.54 9.35 5.33
N ALA A 475 -6.68 9.01 6.29
CA ALA A 475 -6.96 9.22 7.72
C ALA A 475 -7.06 10.71 8.08
N GLU A 476 -6.19 11.57 7.54
CA GLU A 476 -6.31 13.02 7.72
C GLU A 476 -7.64 13.56 7.14
N ILE A 477 -8.00 13.14 5.92
CA ILE A 477 -9.23 13.60 5.26
C ILE A 477 -10.47 13.17 6.06
N VAL A 478 -10.57 11.88 6.44
CA VAL A 478 -11.76 11.39 7.13
C VAL A 478 -11.88 11.96 8.54
N SER A 479 -10.76 12.17 9.24
CA SER A 479 -10.78 12.79 10.57
C SER A 479 -11.21 14.24 10.53
N SER A 480 -10.87 15.00 9.48
CA SER A 480 -11.38 16.35 9.25
C SER A 480 -12.87 16.32 8.89
N LEU A 481 -13.29 15.42 8.00
CA LEU A 481 -14.70 15.25 7.65
C LEU A 481 -15.57 14.91 8.87
N ILE A 482 -15.09 14.03 9.76
CA ILE A 482 -15.80 13.69 11.01
C ILE A 482 -15.93 14.91 11.91
N SER A 483 -14.88 15.73 12.03
CA SER A 483 -14.90 16.94 12.85
C SER A 483 -15.86 18.00 12.30
N GLU A 484 -15.84 18.25 10.99
CA GLU A 484 -16.77 19.18 10.32
C GLU A 484 -18.23 18.79 10.56
N VAL A 485 -18.57 17.53 10.33
CA VAL A 485 -19.95 17.01 10.50
C VAL A 485 -20.44 17.11 11.95
N ASN A 486 -19.53 17.04 12.93
CA ASN A 486 -19.87 17.08 14.34
C ASN A 486 -19.54 18.44 15.00
N HIS A 487 -19.20 19.46 14.21
CA HIS A 487 -18.87 20.83 14.68
C HIS A 487 -17.71 20.88 15.70
N PHE A 488 -16.74 19.99 15.56
CA PHE A 488 -15.50 20.03 16.33
C PHE A 488 -14.51 21.03 15.73
N PRO A 489 -13.70 21.72 16.54
CA PRO A 489 -12.70 22.65 16.02
C PRO A 489 -11.68 21.92 15.15
N GLU A 490 -11.32 22.55 14.02
CA GLU A 490 -10.20 22.09 13.21
C GLU A 490 -8.89 22.24 13.98
N LEU A 491 -7.99 21.27 13.83
CA LEU A 491 -6.61 21.43 14.29
C LEU A 491 -5.94 22.50 13.44
N PRO A 492 -5.31 23.52 14.04
CA PRO A 492 -4.58 24.52 13.26
C PRO A 492 -3.49 23.82 12.47
N LEU A 493 -3.63 23.85 11.15
CA LEU A 493 -2.55 23.53 10.24
C LEU A 493 -1.61 24.74 10.29
N GLU A 494 -0.53 24.67 11.08
CA GLU A 494 0.57 25.58 10.86
C GLU A 494 1.00 25.42 9.40
N ASP A 495 0.97 26.53 8.65
CA ASP A 495 1.33 26.60 7.24
C ASP A 495 2.64 25.86 7.00
N SER A 496 2.54 24.63 6.51
CA SER A 496 3.70 23.89 6.07
C SER A 496 4.12 24.48 4.74
N HIS A 497 5.12 25.35 4.75
CA HIS A 497 5.88 25.76 3.59
C HIS A 497 6.53 24.53 2.94
N LEU A 498 5.73 23.72 2.23
CA LEU A 498 6.23 22.70 1.30
C LEU A 498 6.63 23.31 -0.05
N ALA A 499 6.61 24.67 -0.14
CA ALA A 499 6.90 25.40 -1.37
C ALA A 499 8.38 25.85 -1.52
N ASP A 500 9.19 25.83 -0.47
CA ASP A 500 10.56 26.40 -0.52
C ASP A 500 11.64 25.37 -0.17
N ARG A 501 11.77 24.34 -0.99
CA ARG A 501 13.07 23.66 -1.26
C ARG A 501 13.03 23.13 -2.68
N SER A 502 13.20 24.04 -3.65
CA SER A 502 13.61 23.74 -5.03
C SER A 502 15.06 23.23 -5.08
#